data_7f1891a6f208137aa5cca1cedcd5e255
#
_entry.id   7f1891a6f208137aa5cca1cedcd5e255
#
_cell.length_a   1.000
_cell.length_b   1.000
_cell.length_c   1.000
_cell.angle_alpha   90.00
_cell.angle_beta   90.00
_cell.angle_gamma   90.00
#
_symmetry.space_group_name_H-M   'P 1'
#
loop_
_entity.id
_entity.type
_entity.pdbx_description
1 polymer ?
#
loop_
_entity_poly.entity_id
_entity_poly.type
_entity_poly.pdbx_seq_one_letter_code
_entity_poly.pdbx_strand_id
1 'polypeptide(L)'
;MGDTTVPSKEKQTNWKIAVLFFFLGWIFIYADRMILNPVQTLIRSEFALTNAEVGLISSIFFFTYTFLQVPSGILGDKFGKAKVIAFGFAVFGLFTGLTGIAGTFGILLMARAMMGIGQGFYYGPQYGLSSELIPTKYRTLGSAIINSGQAFGITLGLVASSYIAFDLEGGWRMPFYVFAIPTVLIGLGILLFVKEPKHDNTTMSEAEKPKFMDLLKNRNLVLTYLLVFCSLYGFFVMCTWLPVYLEEVRGIARSDTGFISSLVAWTSIPAALLYGYISDKIGKRRPVILCLLPLAACSIMLLLMTESKTLMITALVCYGFFGKLATDPLAIALIADNTPRNQLSTAFGIFNFVGMSSAIVAPYATGLLRDLTGSWNSGFYVSVGLLLLGIVTVLCIKEKKQVS
;
A
#
# COMPACT_ATOMS: atom_id res chain seq x y z
N MET A 1 -60.72 3.84 -1.29
CA MET A 1 -59.71 4.85 -1.55
C MET A 1 -58.46 4.42 -0.80
N GLY A 2 -57.59 3.67 -1.43
CA GLY A 2 -56.32 3.20 -0.87
C GLY A 2 -55.26 4.18 -1.27
N ASP A 3 -54.68 4.84 -0.31
CA ASP A 3 -53.57 5.77 -0.45
C ASP A 3 -52.28 4.94 -0.70
N THR A 4 -51.91 4.80 -1.97
CA THR A 4 -50.63 4.22 -2.36
C THR A 4 -49.56 5.30 -2.25
N THR A 5 -49.04 5.49 -1.05
CA THR A 5 -47.81 6.26 -0.84
C THR A 5 -46.67 5.58 -1.57
N VAL A 6 -46.29 6.11 -2.72
CA VAL A 6 -45.09 5.77 -3.47
C VAL A 6 -43.89 6.03 -2.54
N PRO A 7 -43.04 5.02 -2.25
CA PRO A 7 -41.88 5.25 -1.40
C PRO A 7 -41.01 6.30 -2.09
N SER A 8 -40.71 7.36 -1.35
CA SER A 8 -39.79 8.42 -1.76
C SER A 8 -38.51 7.82 -2.29
N LYS A 9 -38.12 8.11 -3.53
CA LYS A 9 -36.79 7.78 -4.07
C LYS A 9 -35.74 8.42 -3.17
N GLU A 10 -35.30 7.69 -2.16
CA GLU A 10 -34.08 8.08 -1.42
C GLU A 10 -33.00 8.31 -2.48
N LYS A 11 -32.37 9.50 -2.46
CA LYS A 11 -31.29 9.84 -3.38
C LYS A 11 -30.16 8.83 -3.17
N GLN A 12 -30.11 7.82 -4.04
CA GLN A 12 -28.95 6.92 -4.12
C GLN A 12 -27.70 7.76 -4.37
N THR A 13 -26.63 7.47 -3.65
CA THR A 13 -25.33 8.12 -3.92
C THR A 13 -24.96 7.91 -5.37
N ASN A 14 -24.61 9.00 -6.05
CA ASN A 14 -24.01 8.88 -7.37
C ASN A 14 -22.67 8.12 -7.19
N TRP A 15 -22.58 6.91 -7.73
CA TRP A 15 -21.39 6.05 -7.61
C TRP A 15 -20.08 6.75 -8.02
N LYS A 16 -20.17 7.74 -8.94
CA LYS A 16 -19.02 8.55 -9.36
C LYS A 16 -18.46 9.39 -8.21
N ILE A 17 -19.33 9.91 -7.33
CA ILE A 17 -18.92 10.65 -6.13
C ILE A 17 -18.21 9.71 -5.15
N ALA A 18 -18.74 8.50 -4.94
CA ALA A 18 -18.07 7.50 -4.11
C ALA A 18 -16.68 7.12 -4.66
N VAL A 19 -16.57 6.90 -5.98
CA VAL A 19 -15.28 6.62 -6.65
C VAL A 19 -14.30 7.76 -6.44
N LEU A 20 -14.74 9.02 -6.58
CA LEU A 20 -13.89 10.20 -6.35
C LEU A 20 -13.36 10.24 -4.90
N PHE A 21 -14.24 10.09 -3.90
CA PHE A 21 -13.80 10.11 -2.50
C PHE A 21 -12.90 8.93 -2.14
N PHE A 22 -13.15 7.74 -2.68
CA PHE A 22 -12.28 6.58 -2.45
C PHE A 22 -10.93 6.72 -3.16
N PHE A 23 -10.90 7.32 -4.35
CA PHE A 23 -9.66 7.67 -5.03
C PHE A 23 -8.84 8.67 -4.20
N LEU A 24 -9.46 9.77 -3.75
CA LEU A 24 -8.81 10.74 -2.87
C LEU A 24 -8.36 10.08 -1.55
N GLY A 25 -9.19 9.19 -0.99
CA GLY A 25 -8.83 8.42 0.20
C GLY A 25 -7.53 7.64 0.02
N TRP A 26 -7.37 6.92 -1.10
CA TRP A 26 -6.11 6.22 -1.40
C TRP A 26 -4.94 7.16 -1.62
N ILE A 27 -5.16 8.32 -2.27
CA ILE A 27 -4.10 9.32 -2.43
C ILE A 27 -3.57 9.73 -1.05
N PHE A 28 -4.45 10.15 -0.13
CA PHE A 28 -4.00 10.67 1.16
C PHE A 28 -3.49 9.59 2.11
N ILE A 29 -4.01 8.36 2.04
CA ILE A 29 -3.46 7.22 2.78
C ILE A 29 -2.02 6.94 2.37
N TYR A 30 -1.75 6.84 1.06
CA TYR A 30 -0.39 6.57 0.59
C TYR A 30 0.54 7.78 0.69
N ALA A 31 0.02 8.99 0.48
CA ALA A 31 0.80 10.19 0.70
C ALA A 31 1.30 10.28 2.15
N ASP A 32 0.42 10.08 3.11
CA ASP A 32 0.77 10.14 4.52
C ASP A 32 1.76 9.06 4.96
N ARG A 33 1.70 7.87 4.37
CA ARG A 33 2.72 6.83 4.55
C ARG A 33 4.10 7.27 4.07
N MET A 34 4.14 8.11 3.03
CA MET A 34 5.37 8.50 2.35
C MET A 34 5.97 9.81 2.86
N ILE A 35 5.19 10.71 3.49
CA ILE A 35 5.70 12.01 3.98
C ILE A 35 6.82 11.89 5.00
N LEU A 36 6.89 10.77 5.74
CA LEU A 36 7.97 10.49 6.68
C LEU A 36 9.32 10.31 5.99
N ASN A 37 9.33 9.64 4.81
CA ASN A 37 10.53 9.05 4.25
C ASN A 37 11.60 10.07 3.83
N PRO A 38 11.26 11.21 3.18
CA PRO A 38 12.25 12.24 2.84
C PRO A 38 12.83 12.98 4.07
N VAL A 39 12.08 13.00 5.17
CA VAL A 39 12.46 13.79 6.37
C VAL A 39 13.06 12.94 7.49
N GLN A 40 13.32 11.65 7.25
CA GLN A 40 13.85 10.72 8.26
C GLN A 40 15.18 11.17 8.84
N THR A 41 16.06 11.75 8.04
CA THR A 41 17.37 12.26 8.49
C THR A 41 17.23 13.40 9.49
N LEU A 42 16.26 14.30 9.30
CA LEU A 42 15.96 15.37 10.25
C LEU A 42 15.42 14.81 11.57
N ILE A 43 14.48 13.86 11.51
CA ILE A 43 13.91 13.21 12.69
C ILE A 43 15.01 12.46 13.46
N ARG A 44 15.85 11.70 12.74
CA ARG A 44 16.97 10.96 13.33
C ARG A 44 17.94 11.89 14.07
N SER A 45 18.29 13.02 13.47
CA SER A 45 19.21 13.98 14.09
C SER A 45 18.60 14.68 15.31
N GLU A 46 17.32 15.03 15.25
CA GLU A 46 16.66 15.75 16.35
C GLU A 46 16.48 14.91 17.61
N PHE A 47 16.10 13.64 17.44
CA PHE A 47 15.88 12.71 18.55
C PHE A 47 17.09 11.82 18.86
N ALA A 48 18.24 12.03 18.18
CA ALA A 48 19.46 11.23 18.31
C ALA A 48 19.22 9.72 18.15
N LEU A 49 18.43 9.32 17.14
CA LEU A 49 17.99 7.95 16.91
C LEU A 49 19.01 7.15 16.12
N THR A 50 19.04 5.84 16.37
CA THR A 50 19.65 4.84 15.49
C THR A 50 18.80 4.64 14.22
N ASN A 51 19.35 4.05 13.17
CA ASN A 51 18.59 3.75 11.95
C ASN A 51 17.52 2.67 12.22
N ALA A 52 17.78 1.72 13.13
CA ALA A 52 16.77 0.77 13.59
C ALA A 52 15.55 1.45 14.21
N GLU A 53 15.78 2.44 15.09
CA GLU A 53 14.69 3.22 15.72
C GLU A 53 13.90 4.05 14.70
N VAL A 54 14.57 4.63 13.70
CA VAL A 54 13.88 5.30 12.58
C VAL A 54 13.03 4.31 11.79
N GLY A 55 13.56 3.12 11.48
CA GLY A 55 12.79 2.05 10.85
C GLY A 55 11.59 1.59 11.67
N LEU A 56 11.72 1.58 13.01
CA LEU A 56 10.64 1.23 13.94
C LEU A 56 9.44 2.18 13.83
N ILE A 57 9.65 3.46 13.49
CA ILE A 57 8.55 4.43 13.27
C ILE A 57 7.59 3.95 12.17
N SER A 58 8.12 3.42 11.07
CA SER A 58 7.30 2.85 9.99
C SER A 58 6.76 1.47 10.38
N SER A 59 7.55 0.65 11.04
CA SER A 59 7.18 -0.72 11.44
C SER A 59 6.00 -0.74 12.41
N ILE A 60 5.98 0.15 13.42
CA ILE A 60 4.87 0.21 14.40
C ILE A 60 3.56 0.67 13.74
N PHE A 61 3.64 1.59 12.78
CA PHE A 61 2.49 1.98 11.96
C PHE A 61 1.91 0.79 11.20
N PHE A 62 2.74 0.05 10.45
CA PHE A 62 2.27 -1.09 9.67
C PHE A 62 1.81 -2.25 10.54
N PHE A 63 2.38 -2.43 11.72
CA PHE A 63 1.94 -3.40 12.70
C PHE A 63 0.48 -3.14 13.10
N THR A 64 0.16 -1.97 13.62
CA THR A 64 -1.19 -1.61 14.06
C THR A 64 -2.19 -1.60 12.90
N TYR A 65 -1.78 -1.09 11.71
CA TYR A 65 -2.56 -1.12 10.48
C TYR A 65 -2.97 -2.54 10.08
N THR A 66 -2.01 -3.47 10.07
CA THR A 66 -2.23 -4.84 9.59
C THR A 66 -3.20 -5.60 10.48
N PHE A 67 -3.03 -5.49 11.80
CA PHE A 67 -3.90 -6.18 12.76
C PHE A 67 -5.33 -5.65 12.78
N LEU A 68 -5.53 -4.39 12.44
CA LEU A 68 -6.87 -3.79 12.47
C LEU A 68 -7.69 -4.02 11.20
N GLN A 69 -7.10 -4.51 10.12
CA GLN A 69 -7.82 -4.72 8.86
C GLN A 69 -8.99 -5.68 8.97
N VAL A 70 -8.82 -6.80 9.69
CA VAL A 70 -9.90 -7.78 9.88
C VAL A 70 -11.00 -7.24 10.81
N PRO A 71 -10.69 -6.69 12.01
CA PRO A 71 -11.68 -6.05 12.86
C PRO A 71 -12.45 -4.92 12.15
N SER A 72 -11.80 -4.14 11.30
CA SER A 72 -12.43 -3.01 10.61
C SER A 72 -13.56 -3.44 9.67
N GLY A 73 -13.41 -4.57 8.99
CA GLY A 73 -14.45 -5.15 8.15
C GLY A 73 -15.70 -5.49 8.97
N ILE A 74 -15.51 -6.19 10.11
CA ILE A 74 -16.62 -6.56 11.03
C ILE A 74 -17.31 -5.32 11.58
N LEU A 75 -16.54 -4.30 11.97
CA LEU A 75 -17.10 -3.03 12.47
C LEU A 75 -17.86 -2.27 11.37
N GLY A 76 -17.34 -2.31 10.12
CA GLY A 76 -18.01 -1.73 8.96
C GLY A 76 -19.38 -2.35 8.70
N ASP A 77 -19.48 -3.66 8.78
CA ASP A 77 -20.76 -4.38 8.60
C ASP A 77 -21.74 -4.11 9.75
N LYS A 78 -21.24 -3.89 10.98
CA LYS A 78 -22.08 -3.66 12.18
C LYS A 78 -22.55 -2.21 12.32
N PHE A 79 -21.68 -1.23 12.11
CA PHE A 79 -21.92 0.18 12.40
C PHE A 79 -22.13 1.05 11.17
N GLY A 80 -21.93 0.47 10.00
CA GLY A 80 -21.97 1.16 8.70
C GLY A 80 -20.57 1.48 8.19
N LYS A 81 -20.31 1.08 6.93
CA LYS A 81 -18.99 1.16 6.29
C LYS A 81 -18.49 2.60 6.14
N ALA A 82 -19.37 3.53 5.68
CA ALA A 82 -19.02 4.94 5.53
C ALA A 82 -18.67 5.60 6.86
N LYS A 83 -19.40 5.27 7.94
CA LYS A 83 -19.12 5.79 9.28
C LYS A 83 -17.79 5.30 9.83
N VAL A 84 -17.49 4.02 9.64
CA VAL A 84 -16.24 3.40 10.08
C VAL A 84 -15.06 3.99 9.32
N ILE A 85 -15.17 4.18 8.00
CA ILE A 85 -14.16 4.88 7.20
C ILE A 85 -13.95 6.30 7.70
N ALA A 86 -15.02 7.07 7.90
CA ALA A 86 -14.92 8.46 8.35
C ALA A 86 -14.26 8.57 9.73
N PHE A 87 -14.62 7.69 10.66
CA PHE A 87 -13.95 7.58 11.97
C PHE A 87 -12.46 7.28 11.81
N GLY A 88 -12.13 6.32 10.94
CA GLY A 88 -10.73 5.98 10.63
C GLY A 88 -9.95 7.19 10.11
N PHE A 89 -10.53 7.97 9.18
CA PHE A 89 -9.90 9.19 8.66
C PHE A 89 -9.77 10.29 9.70
N ALA A 90 -10.73 10.43 10.62
CA ALA A 90 -10.64 11.38 11.72
C ALA A 90 -9.48 11.04 12.66
N VAL A 91 -9.38 9.77 13.08
CA VAL A 91 -8.27 9.28 13.90
C VAL A 91 -6.94 9.44 13.16
N PHE A 92 -6.85 8.96 11.95
CA PHE A 92 -5.66 9.02 11.12
C PHE A 92 -5.20 10.47 10.91
N GLY A 93 -6.07 11.39 10.48
CA GLY A 93 -5.71 12.79 10.27
C GLY A 93 -5.31 13.52 11.54
N LEU A 94 -6.00 13.26 12.67
CA LEU A 94 -5.63 13.81 13.97
C LEU A 94 -4.21 13.39 14.36
N PHE A 95 -3.91 12.09 14.27
CA PHE A 95 -2.59 11.57 14.67
C PHE A 95 -1.50 11.87 13.64
N THR A 96 -1.83 12.13 12.37
CA THR A 96 -0.90 12.75 11.43
C THR A 96 -0.46 14.13 11.93
N GLY A 97 -1.40 14.99 12.30
CA GLY A 97 -1.08 16.30 12.90
C GLY A 97 -0.30 16.17 14.21
N LEU A 98 -0.69 15.26 15.09
CA LEU A 98 0.02 15.01 16.37
C LEU A 98 1.44 14.47 16.15
N THR A 99 1.72 13.78 15.06
CA THR A 99 3.08 13.39 14.68
C THR A 99 3.97 14.64 14.54
N GLY A 100 3.46 15.71 13.93
CA GLY A 100 4.20 16.99 13.81
C GLY A 100 4.45 17.71 15.12
N ILE A 101 3.65 17.46 16.18
CA ILE A 101 3.82 18.08 17.52
C ILE A 101 4.74 17.23 18.41
N ALA A 102 5.13 16.03 17.99
CA ALA A 102 5.90 15.12 18.83
C ALA A 102 7.21 15.79 19.32
N GLY A 103 7.34 15.89 20.65
CA GLY A 103 8.55 16.42 21.32
C GLY A 103 9.47 15.31 21.83
N THR A 104 9.03 14.05 21.79
CA THR A 104 9.83 12.88 22.17
C THR A 104 9.59 11.71 21.20
N PHE A 105 10.58 10.81 21.12
CA PHE A 105 10.46 9.61 20.31
C PHE A 105 9.27 8.73 20.70
N GLY A 106 8.98 8.60 22.00
CA GLY A 106 7.83 7.82 22.48
C GLY A 106 6.48 8.38 22.01
N ILE A 107 6.31 9.72 22.02
CA ILE A 107 5.11 10.39 21.49
C ILE A 107 5.01 10.18 19.97
N LEU A 108 6.13 10.26 19.25
CA LEU A 108 6.19 10.01 17.83
C LEU A 108 5.74 8.57 17.49
N LEU A 109 6.24 7.57 18.21
CA LEU A 109 5.85 6.17 18.04
C LEU A 109 4.36 5.96 18.34
N MET A 110 3.85 6.55 19.43
CA MET A 110 2.44 6.46 19.79
C MET A 110 1.54 7.10 18.71
N ALA A 111 1.90 8.28 18.22
CA ALA A 111 1.17 8.93 17.16
C ALA A 111 1.14 8.06 15.88
N ARG A 112 2.25 7.46 15.52
CA ARG A 112 2.35 6.54 14.37
C ARG A 112 1.55 5.26 14.56
N ALA A 113 1.55 4.66 15.74
CA ALA A 113 0.72 3.50 16.04
C ALA A 113 -0.77 3.83 15.91
N MET A 114 -1.21 4.95 16.46
CA MET A 114 -2.61 5.40 16.37
C MET A 114 -3.02 5.77 14.94
N MET A 115 -2.09 6.33 14.17
CA MET A 115 -2.26 6.58 12.73
C MET A 115 -2.51 5.28 11.97
N GLY A 116 -1.72 4.22 12.26
CA GLY A 116 -1.91 2.89 11.69
C GLY A 116 -3.29 2.31 12.02
N ILE A 117 -3.76 2.49 13.26
CA ILE A 117 -5.13 2.14 13.68
C ILE A 117 -6.16 2.86 12.80
N GLY A 118 -6.03 4.19 12.65
CA GLY A 118 -6.95 4.97 11.83
C GLY A 118 -7.01 4.51 10.37
N GLN A 119 -5.85 4.27 9.75
CA GLN A 119 -5.79 3.78 8.37
C GLN A 119 -6.32 2.35 8.22
N GLY A 120 -6.21 1.50 9.26
CA GLY A 120 -6.73 0.14 9.25
C GLY A 120 -8.24 0.07 9.08
N PHE A 121 -8.98 1.14 9.40
CA PHE A 121 -10.43 1.22 9.20
C PHE A 121 -10.86 1.49 7.74
N TYR A 122 -9.94 1.64 6.82
CA TYR A 122 -10.27 2.00 5.44
C TYR A 122 -10.45 0.81 4.51
N TYR A 123 -9.48 -0.09 4.45
CA TYR A 123 -9.35 -1.11 3.39
C TYR A 123 -10.61 -1.97 3.24
N GLY A 124 -10.99 -2.73 4.27
CA GLY A 124 -12.12 -3.65 4.21
C GLY A 124 -13.46 -2.94 3.92
N PRO A 125 -13.85 -1.94 4.74
CA PRO A 125 -15.09 -1.20 4.52
C PRO A 125 -15.16 -0.50 3.16
N GLN A 126 -14.05 0.05 2.64
CA GLN A 126 -14.03 0.73 1.35
C GLN A 126 -14.27 -0.24 0.19
N TYR A 127 -13.61 -1.40 0.18
CA TYR A 127 -13.84 -2.39 -0.88
C TYR A 127 -15.26 -2.95 -0.82
N GLY A 128 -15.80 -3.21 0.38
CA GLY A 128 -17.18 -3.61 0.57
C GLY A 128 -18.14 -2.58 -0.02
N LEU A 129 -18.00 -1.32 0.39
CA LEU A 129 -18.90 -0.24 -0.03
C LEU A 129 -18.76 0.09 -1.53
N SER A 130 -17.55 0.06 -2.08
CA SER A 130 -17.36 0.27 -3.52
C SER A 130 -18.01 -0.83 -4.37
N SER A 131 -17.98 -2.09 -3.91
CA SER A 131 -18.62 -3.21 -4.61
C SER A 131 -20.13 -3.12 -4.63
N GLU A 132 -20.75 -2.48 -3.62
CA GLU A 132 -22.18 -2.26 -3.52
C GLU A 132 -22.65 -1.04 -4.33
N LEU A 133 -21.88 0.04 -4.32
CA LEU A 133 -22.26 1.31 -4.96
C LEU A 133 -21.98 1.35 -6.46
N ILE A 134 -20.89 0.71 -6.92
CA ILE A 134 -20.49 0.77 -8.33
C ILE A 134 -21.30 -0.25 -9.13
N PRO A 135 -22.07 0.20 -10.18
CA PRO A 135 -22.79 -0.72 -11.04
C PRO A 135 -21.87 -1.78 -11.65
N THR A 136 -22.36 -3.01 -11.78
CA THR A 136 -21.56 -4.15 -12.27
C THR A 136 -20.83 -3.86 -13.59
N LYS A 137 -21.49 -3.12 -14.50
CA LYS A 137 -20.91 -2.70 -15.80
C LYS A 137 -19.64 -1.84 -15.65
N TYR A 138 -19.54 -1.05 -14.58
CA TYR A 138 -18.44 -0.09 -14.36
C TYR A 138 -17.52 -0.49 -13.19
N ARG A 139 -17.75 -1.67 -12.57
CA ARG A 139 -17.03 -2.08 -11.35
C ARG A 139 -15.53 -2.18 -11.56
N THR A 140 -15.08 -2.78 -12.66
CA THR A 140 -13.65 -2.90 -12.99
C THR A 140 -13.02 -1.53 -13.20
N LEU A 141 -13.66 -0.66 -13.97
CA LEU A 141 -13.17 0.70 -14.23
C LEU A 141 -13.12 1.52 -12.94
N GLY A 142 -14.19 1.50 -12.15
CA GLY A 142 -14.25 2.22 -10.88
C GLY A 142 -13.18 1.76 -9.89
N SER A 143 -12.98 0.45 -9.77
CA SER A 143 -11.90 -0.11 -8.93
C SER A 143 -10.51 0.27 -9.43
N ALA A 144 -10.29 0.30 -10.74
CA ALA A 144 -9.02 0.72 -11.33
C ALA A 144 -8.72 2.21 -11.01
N ILE A 145 -9.71 3.09 -11.15
CA ILE A 145 -9.59 4.50 -10.79
C ILE A 145 -9.26 4.64 -9.29
N ILE A 146 -10.02 3.98 -8.42
CA ILE A 146 -9.80 4.02 -6.98
C ILE A 146 -8.37 3.59 -6.64
N ASN A 147 -7.91 2.46 -7.18
CA ASN A 147 -6.59 1.90 -6.88
C ASN A 147 -5.44 2.72 -7.46
N SER A 148 -5.64 3.44 -8.57
CA SER A 148 -4.61 4.34 -9.12
C SER A 148 -4.22 5.44 -8.13
N GLY A 149 -5.11 5.80 -7.20
CA GLY A 149 -4.83 6.74 -6.11
C GLY A 149 -3.59 6.38 -5.28
N GLN A 150 -3.24 5.09 -5.19
CA GLN A 150 -2.04 4.65 -4.48
C GLN A 150 -0.75 5.23 -5.08
N ALA A 151 -0.57 5.13 -6.39
CA ALA A 151 0.63 5.64 -7.06
C ALA A 151 0.70 7.18 -7.01
N PHE A 152 -0.44 7.86 -7.21
CA PHE A 152 -0.52 9.31 -7.03
C PHE A 152 -0.18 9.72 -5.59
N GLY A 153 -0.66 8.96 -4.60
CA GLY A 153 -0.38 9.20 -3.19
C GLY A 153 1.10 9.03 -2.84
N ILE A 154 1.74 7.96 -3.32
CA ILE A 154 3.19 7.74 -3.13
C ILE A 154 3.96 8.95 -3.65
N THR A 155 3.68 9.37 -4.87
CA THR A 155 4.34 10.51 -5.48
C THR A 155 4.09 11.81 -4.72
N LEU A 156 2.83 12.11 -4.42
CA LEU A 156 2.44 13.30 -3.70
C LEU A 156 3.13 13.39 -2.33
N GLY A 157 3.15 12.28 -1.58
CA GLY A 157 3.79 12.22 -0.27
C GLY A 157 5.29 12.47 -0.33
N LEU A 158 6.00 11.82 -1.24
CA LEU A 158 7.44 11.97 -1.39
C LEU A 158 7.82 13.38 -1.87
N VAL A 159 7.18 13.86 -2.95
CA VAL A 159 7.51 15.15 -3.55
C VAL A 159 7.12 16.32 -2.64
N ALA A 160 5.87 16.30 -2.15
CA ALA A 160 5.40 17.39 -1.30
C ALA A 160 6.15 17.45 0.03
N SER A 161 6.48 16.30 0.63
CA SER A 161 7.27 16.30 1.87
C SER A 161 8.66 16.88 1.68
N SER A 162 9.39 16.47 0.62
CA SER A 162 10.69 17.05 0.30
C SER A 162 10.58 18.57 0.09
N TYR A 163 9.65 19.01 -0.75
CA TYR A 163 9.46 20.41 -1.08
C TYR A 163 9.10 21.26 0.16
N ILE A 164 8.14 20.81 0.96
CA ILE A 164 7.70 21.53 2.17
C ILE A 164 8.82 21.59 3.21
N ALA A 165 9.53 20.48 3.41
CA ALA A 165 10.55 20.42 4.45
C ALA A 165 11.82 21.17 4.11
N PHE A 166 12.28 21.17 2.85
CA PHE A 166 13.58 21.66 2.44
C PHE A 166 13.53 22.92 1.60
N ASP A 167 12.64 23.01 0.59
CA ASP A 167 12.57 24.20 -0.26
C ASP A 167 11.79 25.34 0.42
N LEU A 168 10.73 25.02 1.18
CA LEU A 168 9.98 25.99 1.99
C LEU A 168 10.53 26.13 3.41
N GLU A 169 11.66 25.47 3.73
CA GLU A 169 12.29 25.49 5.05
C GLU A 169 11.37 25.14 6.23
N GLY A 170 10.28 24.40 5.95
CA GLY A 170 9.28 24.03 6.95
C GLY A 170 9.74 22.98 7.96
N GLY A 171 10.91 22.36 7.75
CA GLY A 171 11.43 21.28 8.55
C GLY A 171 10.56 20.01 8.46
N TRP A 172 10.87 19.00 9.27
CA TRP A 172 10.20 17.71 9.18
C TRP A 172 8.74 17.71 9.69
N ARG A 173 8.35 18.70 10.48
CA ARG A 173 7.02 18.81 11.11
C ARG A 173 5.94 19.30 10.15
N MET A 174 6.29 20.27 9.32
CA MET A 174 5.33 20.96 8.43
C MET A 174 4.58 20.01 7.49
N PRO A 175 5.19 19.02 6.83
CA PRO A 175 4.47 18.06 6.00
C PRO A 175 3.31 17.39 6.74
N PHE A 176 3.49 17.02 8.01
CA PHE A 176 2.44 16.36 8.81
C PHE A 176 1.25 17.29 9.08
N TYR A 177 1.49 18.57 9.36
CA TYR A 177 0.41 19.56 9.53
C TYR A 177 -0.36 19.79 8.24
N VAL A 178 0.35 19.94 7.13
CA VAL A 178 -0.25 20.19 5.82
C VAL A 178 -1.13 19.00 5.38
N PHE A 179 -0.69 17.77 5.61
CA PHE A 179 -1.45 16.57 5.21
C PHE A 179 -2.59 16.20 6.16
N ALA A 180 -2.52 16.59 7.44
CA ALA A 180 -3.56 16.31 8.42
C ALA A 180 -4.91 16.91 8.04
N ILE A 181 -4.93 18.16 7.57
CA ILE A 181 -6.16 18.91 7.27
C ILE A 181 -6.97 18.24 6.14
N PRO A 182 -6.42 18.05 4.92
CA PRO A 182 -7.19 17.42 3.84
C PRO A 182 -7.57 15.97 4.15
N THR A 183 -6.78 15.26 4.96
CA THR A 183 -7.12 13.91 5.42
C THR A 183 -8.43 13.91 6.20
N VAL A 184 -8.56 14.78 7.20
CA VAL A 184 -9.81 14.91 7.98
C VAL A 184 -10.97 15.33 7.08
N LEU A 185 -10.75 16.28 6.16
CA LEU A 185 -11.77 16.76 5.22
C LEU A 185 -12.29 15.66 4.30
N ILE A 186 -11.42 14.74 3.85
CA ILE A 186 -11.83 13.58 3.04
C ILE A 186 -12.71 12.64 3.86
N GLY A 187 -12.34 12.35 5.11
CA GLY A 187 -13.17 11.55 6.02
C GLY A 187 -14.55 12.16 6.23
N LEU A 188 -14.61 13.46 6.46
CA LEU A 188 -15.87 14.20 6.58
C LEU A 188 -16.66 14.16 5.26
N GLY A 189 -16.01 14.34 4.12
CA GLY A 189 -16.63 14.23 2.81
C GLY A 189 -17.24 12.85 2.55
N ILE A 190 -16.53 11.77 2.94
CA ILE A 190 -17.08 10.40 2.86
C ILE A 190 -18.33 10.28 3.71
N LEU A 191 -18.31 10.78 4.95
CA LEU A 191 -19.47 10.73 5.84
C LEU A 191 -20.68 11.47 5.29
N LEU A 192 -20.49 12.63 4.65
CA LEU A 192 -21.57 13.50 4.19
C LEU A 192 -22.10 13.08 2.82
N PHE A 193 -21.24 12.63 1.91
CA PHE A 193 -21.60 12.43 0.50
C PHE A 193 -21.70 10.96 0.08
N VAL A 194 -21.08 10.03 0.81
CA VAL A 194 -21.14 8.59 0.50
C VAL A 194 -22.19 7.92 1.37
N LYS A 195 -23.40 7.75 0.83
CA LYS A 195 -24.51 7.09 1.53
C LYS A 195 -24.52 5.61 1.24
N GLU A 196 -24.62 4.81 2.29
CA GLU A 196 -24.76 3.36 2.16
C GLU A 196 -26.14 2.97 1.66
N PRO A 197 -26.24 1.92 0.80
CA PRO A 197 -27.53 1.29 0.55
C PRO A 197 -28.07 0.71 1.86
N LYS A 198 -29.36 0.88 2.13
CA LYS A 198 -30.00 0.21 3.28
C LYS A 198 -29.97 -1.30 3.01
N HIS A 199 -29.20 -2.03 3.79
CA HIS A 199 -29.27 -3.49 3.80
C HIS A 199 -30.47 -3.88 4.66
N ASP A 200 -31.45 -4.56 4.05
CA ASP A 200 -32.31 -5.45 4.82
C ASP A 200 -31.41 -6.55 5.38
N ASN A 201 -31.43 -6.72 6.71
CA ASN A 201 -30.70 -7.77 7.43
C ASN A 201 -31.21 -9.17 7.05
N THR A 202 -31.22 -9.51 5.77
CA THR A 202 -31.42 -10.88 5.33
C THR A 202 -30.12 -11.62 5.62
N THR A 203 -30.14 -12.34 6.72
CA THR A 203 -29.24 -13.37 7.16
C THR A 203 -28.46 -13.97 5.99
N MET A 204 -27.15 -13.67 5.92
CA MET A 204 -26.24 -14.49 5.15
C MET A 204 -26.42 -15.91 5.71
N SER A 205 -26.97 -16.80 4.87
CA SER A 205 -26.95 -18.24 5.07
C SER A 205 -25.58 -18.62 5.62
N GLU A 206 -25.51 -19.46 6.64
CA GLU A 206 -24.32 -20.16 7.09
C GLU A 206 -23.80 -21.12 6.01
N ALA A 207 -23.57 -20.61 4.80
CA ALA A 207 -22.82 -21.28 3.78
C ALA A 207 -21.46 -21.57 4.37
N GLU A 208 -21.12 -22.83 4.50
CA GLU A 208 -19.90 -23.45 5.02
C GLU A 208 -18.75 -22.46 5.22
N LYS A 209 -18.47 -22.15 6.49
CA LYS A 209 -17.36 -21.27 6.86
C LYS A 209 -16.10 -21.80 6.19
N PRO A 210 -15.43 -21.00 5.35
CA PRO A 210 -14.26 -21.45 4.61
C PRO A 210 -13.23 -21.96 5.62
N LYS A 211 -12.76 -23.21 5.45
CA LYS A 211 -11.74 -23.77 6.32
C LYS A 211 -10.41 -23.10 5.98
N PHE A 212 -10.02 -22.10 6.77
CA PHE A 212 -8.76 -21.37 6.66
C PHE A 212 -7.54 -22.31 6.40
N MET A 213 -7.53 -23.47 7.08
CA MET A 213 -6.46 -24.45 6.94
C MET A 213 -6.37 -25.08 5.54
N ASP A 214 -7.45 -25.14 4.78
CA ASP A 214 -7.42 -25.72 3.44
C ASP A 214 -6.71 -24.81 2.44
N LEU A 215 -6.80 -23.49 2.62
CA LEU A 215 -6.03 -22.52 1.83
C LEU A 215 -4.53 -22.63 2.10
N LEU A 216 -4.13 -22.90 3.35
CA LEU A 216 -2.73 -23.09 3.72
C LEU A 216 -2.16 -24.44 3.29
N LYS A 217 -3.00 -25.42 2.95
CA LYS A 217 -2.58 -26.70 2.35
C LYS A 217 -2.37 -26.59 0.84
N ASN A 218 -2.97 -25.58 0.18
CA ASN A 218 -2.78 -25.38 -1.25
C ASN A 218 -1.39 -24.83 -1.54
N ARG A 219 -0.53 -25.68 -2.10
CA ARG A 219 0.87 -25.36 -2.43
C ARG A 219 1.00 -24.09 -3.27
N ASN A 220 0.17 -23.91 -4.29
CA ASN A 220 0.24 -22.74 -5.17
C ASN A 220 -0.11 -21.46 -4.41
N LEU A 221 -1.10 -21.50 -3.51
CA LEU A 221 -1.45 -20.34 -2.68
C LEU A 221 -0.32 -19.98 -1.72
N VAL A 222 0.24 -20.95 -1.00
CA VAL A 222 1.37 -20.73 -0.07
C VAL A 222 2.57 -20.14 -0.80
N LEU A 223 2.91 -20.65 -1.97
CA LEU A 223 4.01 -20.13 -2.79
C LEU A 223 3.71 -18.68 -3.28
N THR A 224 2.46 -18.39 -3.61
CA THR A 224 2.06 -17.02 -3.99
C THR A 224 2.07 -16.06 -2.80
N TYR A 225 1.70 -16.50 -1.59
CA TYR A 225 1.84 -15.72 -0.36
C TYR A 225 3.31 -15.41 -0.06
N LEU A 226 4.20 -16.40 -0.22
CA LEU A 226 5.63 -16.18 -0.03
C LEU A 226 6.21 -15.24 -1.10
N LEU A 227 5.77 -15.38 -2.36
CA LEU A 227 6.13 -14.47 -3.43
C LEU A 227 5.78 -13.02 -3.10
N VAL A 228 4.56 -12.76 -2.61
CA VAL A 228 4.15 -11.39 -2.29
C VAL A 228 4.92 -10.82 -1.11
N PHE A 229 5.23 -11.64 -0.09
CA PHE A 229 6.10 -11.21 1.01
C PHE A 229 7.46 -10.77 0.49
N CYS A 230 8.11 -11.60 -0.34
CA CYS A 230 9.43 -11.31 -0.91
C CYS A 230 9.43 -10.05 -1.77
N SER A 231 8.42 -9.89 -2.61
CA SER A 231 8.29 -8.74 -3.52
C SER A 231 7.99 -7.44 -2.77
N LEU A 232 7.08 -7.51 -1.78
CA LEU A 232 6.72 -6.35 -0.94
C LEU A 232 7.85 -5.92 -0.01
N TYR A 233 8.65 -6.85 0.49
CA TYR A 233 9.81 -6.49 1.31
C TYR A 233 10.74 -5.52 0.57
N GLY A 234 11.15 -5.88 -0.65
CA GLY A 234 11.99 -5.00 -1.49
C GLY A 234 11.33 -3.66 -1.79
N PHE A 235 10.02 -3.67 -2.05
CA PHE A 235 9.27 -2.44 -2.26
C PHE A 235 9.28 -1.53 -1.03
N PHE A 236 9.08 -2.07 0.17
CA PHE A 236 9.11 -1.26 1.40
C PHE A 236 10.51 -0.78 1.76
N VAL A 237 11.57 -1.57 1.49
CA VAL A 237 12.95 -1.07 1.59
C VAL A 237 13.16 0.13 0.68
N MET A 238 12.75 0.02 -0.60
CA MET A 238 12.86 1.12 -1.56
C MET A 238 12.04 2.34 -1.12
N CYS A 239 10.78 2.16 -0.74
CA CYS A 239 9.95 3.29 -0.32
C CYS A 239 10.49 4.00 0.93
N THR A 240 10.95 3.24 1.92
CA THR A 240 11.36 3.78 3.23
C THR A 240 12.75 4.39 3.19
N TRP A 241 13.72 3.68 2.61
CA TRP A 241 15.13 4.03 2.75
C TRP A 241 15.77 4.64 1.51
N LEU A 242 15.09 4.61 0.34
CA LEU A 242 15.65 5.21 -0.88
C LEU A 242 15.94 6.71 -0.73
N PRO A 243 15.05 7.56 -0.16
CA PRO A 243 15.40 8.98 0.00
C PRO A 243 16.67 9.20 0.82
N VAL A 244 16.83 8.46 1.93
CA VAL A 244 18.04 8.52 2.78
C VAL A 244 19.27 7.99 2.05
N TYR A 245 19.14 6.90 1.31
CA TYR A 245 20.21 6.34 0.48
C TYR A 245 20.68 7.34 -0.59
N LEU A 246 19.76 8.02 -1.26
CA LEU A 246 20.06 9.05 -2.26
C LEU A 246 20.79 10.25 -1.64
N GLU A 247 20.38 10.66 -0.43
CA GLU A 247 21.03 11.76 0.31
C GLU A 247 22.43 11.36 0.79
N GLU A 248 22.53 10.29 1.60
CA GLU A 248 23.75 9.94 2.33
C GLU A 248 24.82 9.23 1.47
N VAL A 249 24.39 8.41 0.50
CA VAL A 249 25.31 7.59 -0.30
C VAL A 249 25.57 8.22 -1.68
N ARG A 250 24.54 8.85 -2.26
CA ARG A 250 24.62 9.40 -3.62
C ARG A 250 24.81 10.91 -3.67
N GLY A 251 24.79 11.58 -2.52
CA GLY A 251 24.98 13.04 -2.43
C GLY A 251 23.92 13.85 -3.17
N ILE A 252 22.72 13.29 -3.35
CA ILE A 252 21.59 13.99 -3.97
C ILE A 252 21.05 15.03 -2.98
N ALA A 253 20.74 16.22 -3.48
CA ALA A 253 20.13 17.26 -2.67
C ALA A 253 18.83 16.77 -2.01
N ARG A 254 18.62 17.11 -0.75
CA ARG A 254 17.46 16.66 0.04
C ARG A 254 16.12 16.98 -0.63
N SER A 255 16.01 18.16 -1.24
CA SER A 255 14.83 18.58 -2.01
C SER A 255 14.51 17.66 -3.18
N ASP A 256 15.53 17.09 -3.84
CA ASP A 256 15.37 16.25 -5.04
C ASP A 256 15.08 14.79 -4.69
N THR A 257 15.38 14.33 -3.47
CA THR A 257 15.25 12.92 -3.09
C THR A 257 13.83 12.41 -3.22
N GLY A 258 12.83 13.22 -2.86
CA GLY A 258 11.43 12.88 -2.97
C GLY A 258 10.99 12.68 -4.42
N PHE A 259 11.37 13.61 -5.31
CA PHE A 259 11.05 13.51 -6.74
C PHE A 259 11.71 12.28 -7.37
N ILE A 260 13.02 12.10 -7.17
CA ILE A 260 13.76 10.95 -7.73
C ILE A 260 13.19 9.62 -7.21
N SER A 261 12.88 9.52 -5.92
CA SER A 261 12.27 8.31 -5.34
C SER A 261 10.87 8.02 -5.89
N SER A 262 10.11 9.07 -6.25
CA SER A 262 8.76 8.92 -6.81
C SER A 262 8.75 8.30 -8.21
N LEU A 263 9.86 8.30 -8.94
CA LEU A 263 9.97 7.68 -10.27
C LEU A 263 9.58 6.19 -10.26
N VAL A 264 9.85 5.50 -9.16
CA VAL A 264 9.44 4.10 -8.97
C VAL A 264 7.92 3.94 -9.05
N ALA A 265 7.16 4.87 -8.48
CA ALA A 265 5.70 4.84 -8.53
C ALA A 265 5.15 5.23 -9.91
N TRP A 266 5.71 6.28 -10.52
CA TRP A 266 5.27 6.74 -11.85
C TRP A 266 5.41 5.67 -12.92
N THR A 267 6.56 5.02 -12.98
CA THR A 267 6.86 4.04 -14.01
C THR A 267 6.10 2.72 -13.83
N SER A 268 5.62 2.45 -12.62
CA SER A 268 4.81 1.25 -12.35
C SER A 268 3.40 1.31 -12.95
N ILE A 269 2.83 2.51 -13.17
CA ILE A 269 1.46 2.66 -13.67
C ILE A 269 1.32 2.05 -15.08
N PRO A 270 2.07 2.50 -16.09
CA PRO A 270 1.98 1.89 -17.42
C PRO A 270 2.45 0.43 -17.42
N ALA A 271 3.40 0.06 -16.58
CA ALA A 271 3.90 -1.29 -16.46
C ALA A 271 2.82 -2.28 -15.98
N ALA A 272 2.07 -1.93 -14.93
CA ALA A 272 1.00 -2.78 -14.42
C ALA A 272 -0.08 -3.07 -15.47
N LEU A 273 -0.46 -2.06 -16.26
CA LEU A 273 -1.41 -2.21 -17.36
C LEU A 273 -0.85 -3.09 -18.48
N LEU A 274 0.41 -2.85 -18.87
CA LEU A 274 1.09 -3.60 -19.92
C LEU A 274 1.19 -5.10 -19.57
N TYR A 275 1.69 -5.41 -18.36
CA TYR A 275 1.88 -6.80 -17.97
C TYR A 275 0.58 -7.51 -17.62
N GLY A 276 -0.42 -6.80 -17.14
CA GLY A 276 -1.78 -7.32 -17.04
C GLY A 276 -2.28 -7.78 -18.41
N TYR A 277 -2.21 -6.90 -19.43
CA TYR A 277 -2.60 -7.22 -20.80
C TYR A 277 -1.79 -8.39 -21.41
N ILE A 278 -0.45 -8.36 -21.28
CA ILE A 278 0.41 -9.44 -21.79
C ILE A 278 0.04 -10.78 -21.14
N SER A 279 -0.16 -10.79 -19.83
CA SER A 279 -0.51 -11.98 -19.07
C SER A 279 -1.87 -12.56 -19.50
N ASP A 280 -2.87 -11.71 -19.71
CA ASP A 280 -4.19 -12.11 -20.20
C ASP A 280 -4.11 -12.70 -21.61
N LYS A 281 -3.32 -12.08 -22.49
CA LYS A 281 -3.10 -12.57 -23.87
C LYS A 281 -2.39 -13.93 -23.90
N ILE A 282 -1.43 -14.16 -23.01
CA ILE A 282 -0.70 -15.45 -22.91
C ILE A 282 -1.57 -16.50 -22.23
N GLY A 283 -2.57 -16.10 -21.40
CA GLY A 283 -3.40 -16.98 -20.57
C GLY A 283 -2.61 -17.64 -19.43
N LYS A 284 -1.46 -17.09 -19.05
CA LYS A 284 -0.61 -17.57 -17.95
C LYS A 284 0.06 -16.40 -17.23
N ARG A 285 0.12 -16.45 -15.92
CA ARG A 285 0.71 -15.42 -15.05
C ARG A 285 2.19 -15.68 -14.78
N ARG A 286 2.52 -16.94 -14.51
CA ARG A 286 3.85 -17.40 -14.12
C ARG A 286 4.98 -16.96 -15.06
N PRO A 287 4.93 -17.16 -16.40
CA PRO A 287 6.06 -16.78 -17.26
C PRO A 287 6.35 -15.29 -17.24
N VAL A 288 5.31 -14.44 -17.13
CA VAL A 288 5.50 -12.98 -17.06
C VAL A 288 6.21 -12.61 -15.75
N ILE A 289 5.77 -13.14 -14.60
CA ILE A 289 6.42 -12.89 -13.30
C ILE A 289 7.87 -13.37 -13.31
N LEU A 290 8.17 -14.53 -13.92
CA LEU A 290 9.53 -15.06 -14.04
C LEU A 290 10.46 -14.17 -14.89
N CYS A 291 9.92 -13.38 -15.81
CA CYS A 291 10.71 -12.37 -16.54
C CYS A 291 10.91 -11.10 -15.69
N LEU A 292 9.90 -10.68 -14.92
CA LEU A 292 9.92 -9.41 -14.21
C LEU A 292 10.80 -9.44 -12.96
N LEU A 293 10.75 -10.50 -12.15
CA LEU A 293 11.50 -10.55 -10.90
C LEU A 293 13.04 -10.47 -11.08
N PRO A 294 13.66 -11.18 -12.04
CA PRO A 294 15.09 -11.02 -12.30
C PRO A 294 15.44 -9.60 -12.72
N LEU A 295 14.62 -8.97 -13.58
CA LEU A 295 14.84 -7.60 -14.03
C LEU A 295 14.70 -6.60 -12.87
N ALA A 296 13.77 -6.82 -11.94
CA ALA A 296 13.66 -6.03 -10.72
C ALA A 296 14.90 -6.19 -9.83
N ALA A 297 15.39 -7.42 -9.65
CA ALA A 297 16.62 -7.69 -8.89
C ALA A 297 17.85 -7.04 -9.53
N CYS A 298 18.00 -7.16 -10.86
CA CYS A 298 19.06 -6.49 -11.63
C CYS A 298 18.98 -4.97 -11.52
N SER A 299 17.76 -4.39 -11.48
CA SER A 299 17.58 -2.95 -11.29
C SER A 299 18.07 -2.47 -9.93
N ILE A 300 17.81 -3.22 -8.85
CA ILE A 300 18.37 -2.90 -7.53
C ILE A 300 19.90 -3.06 -7.56
N MET A 301 20.44 -4.12 -8.14
CA MET A 301 21.88 -4.30 -8.24
C MET A 301 22.54 -3.17 -9.05
N LEU A 302 21.94 -2.75 -10.17
CA LEU A 302 22.41 -1.60 -10.95
C LEU A 302 22.44 -0.32 -10.11
N LEU A 303 21.38 -0.06 -9.30
CA LEU A 303 21.33 1.06 -8.38
C LEU A 303 22.51 1.04 -7.41
N LEU A 304 22.88 -0.12 -6.87
CA LEU A 304 23.95 -0.25 -5.88
C LEU A 304 25.35 -0.14 -6.48
N MET A 305 25.54 -0.64 -7.71
CA MET A 305 26.86 -0.77 -8.34
C MET A 305 27.26 0.46 -9.17
N THR A 306 26.32 1.31 -9.58
CA THR A 306 26.62 2.46 -10.44
C THR A 306 26.96 3.70 -9.62
N GLU A 307 27.92 4.49 -10.11
CA GLU A 307 28.21 5.85 -9.61
C GLU A 307 27.56 6.94 -10.50
N SER A 308 27.14 6.57 -11.71
CA SER A 308 26.53 7.50 -12.65
C SER A 308 25.11 7.87 -12.26
N LYS A 309 24.81 9.17 -12.13
CA LYS A 309 23.45 9.69 -11.85
C LYS A 309 22.44 9.21 -12.89
N THR A 310 22.82 9.17 -14.17
CA THR A 310 21.94 8.70 -15.25
C THR A 310 21.60 7.23 -15.10
N LEU A 311 22.59 6.37 -14.85
CA LEU A 311 22.34 4.93 -14.64
C LEU A 311 21.55 4.67 -13.37
N MET A 312 21.76 5.46 -12.31
CA MET A 312 20.98 5.41 -11.09
C MET A 312 19.49 5.70 -11.36
N ILE A 313 19.19 6.80 -12.08
CA ILE A 313 17.81 7.12 -12.46
C ILE A 313 17.22 6.02 -13.35
N THR A 314 17.99 5.51 -14.30
CA THR A 314 17.59 4.37 -15.15
C THR A 314 17.25 3.14 -14.30
N ALA A 315 18.06 2.82 -13.30
CA ALA A 315 17.81 1.71 -12.38
C ALA A 315 16.48 1.87 -11.61
N LEU A 316 16.17 3.08 -11.14
CA LEU A 316 14.92 3.38 -10.45
C LEU A 316 13.69 3.28 -11.37
N VAL A 317 13.80 3.81 -12.58
CA VAL A 317 12.78 3.69 -13.63
C VAL A 317 12.54 2.21 -13.96
N CYS A 318 13.62 1.44 -14.16
CA CYS A 318 13.53 0.00 -14.40
C CYS A 318 12.91 -0.75 -13.22
N TYR A 319 13.31 -0.42 -12.00
CA TYR A 319 12.70 -1.05 -10.82
C TYR A 319 11.20 -0.73 -10.70
N GLY A 320 10.77 0.48 -10.97
CA GLY A 320 9.36 0.81 -11.00
C GLY A 320 8.61 0.05 -12.11
N PHE A 321 9.26 -0.16 -13.26
CA PHE A 321 8.68 -0.85 -14.40
C PHE A 321 8.61 -2.37 -14.22
N PHE A 322 9.56 -3.00 -13.54
CA PHE A 322 9.65 -4.45 -13.35
C PHE A 322 9.32 -4.94 -11.95
N GLY A 323 9.28 -4.03 -10.96
CA GLY A 323 9.15 -4.36 -9.55
C GLY A 323 7.73 -4.72 -9.09
N LYS A 324 7.54 -4.62 -7.78
CA LYS A 324 6.33 -5.09 -7.09
C LYS A 324 5.04 -4.51 -7.64
N LEU A 325 4.96 -3.20 -7.84
CA LEU A 325 3.72 -2.55 -8.29
C LEU A 325 3.29 -3.02 -9.69
N ALA A 326 4.25 -3.34 -10.55
CA ALA A 326 4.00 -3.90 -11.88
C ALA A 326 3.57 -5.37 -11.83
N THR A 327 4.06 -6.14 -10.84
CA THR A 327 3.75 -7.58 -10.68
C THR A 327 2.49 -7.83 -9.86
N ASP A 328 1.98 -6.84 -9.13
CA ASP A 328 0.80 -6.98 -8.26
C ASP A 328 -0.45 -7.55 -8.95
N PRO A 329 -0.88 -7.05 -10.12
CA PRO A 329 -2.05 -7.59 -10.80
C PRO A 329 -1.90 -9.08 -11.13
N LEU A 330 -0.67 -9.52 -11.44
CA LEU A 330 -0.37 -10.92 -11.75
C LEU A 330 -0.44 -11.81 -10.50
N ALA A 331 0.07 -11.34 -9.37
CA ALA A 331 0.01 -12.07 -8.10
C ALA A 331 -1.45 -12.19 -7.61
N ILE A 332 -2.23 -11.11 -7.73
CA ILE A 332 -3.66 -11.10 -7.43
C ILE A 332 -4.42 -12.11 -8.31
N ALA A 333 -4.11 -12.14 -9.60
CA ALA A 333 -4.70 -13.11 -10.53
C ALA A 333 -4.31 -14.56 -10.16
N LEU A 334 -3.04 -14.82 -9.78
CA LEU A 334 -2.62 -16.15 -9.30
C LEU A 334 -3.42 -16.61 -8.07
N ILE A 335 -3.71 -15.71 -7.13
CA ILE A 335 -4.57 -16.06 -5.98
C ILE A 335 -5.98 -16.41 -6.46
N ALA A 336 -6.57 -15.58 -7.33
CA ALA A 336 -7.92 -15.81 -7.84
C ALA A 336 -8.02 -17.15 -8.61
N ASP A 337 -7.01 -17.45 -9.44
CA ASP A 337 -6.98 -18.66 -10.28
C ASP A 337 -6.81 -19.96 -9.47
N ASN A 338 -6.25 -19.88 -8.25
CA ASN A 338 -5.98 -21.02 -7.38
C ASN A 338 -6.94 -21.14 -6.19
N THR A 339 -7.94 -20.26 -6.09
CA THR A 339 -8.87 -20.20 -4.95
C THR A 339 -10.31 -20.49 -5.40
N PRO A 340 -11.05 -21.38 -4.71
CA PRO A 340 -12.47 -21.53 -4.93
C PRO A 340 -13.24 -20.23 -4.71
N ARG A 341 -14.30 -19.98 -5.51
CA ARG A 341 -15.05 -18.72 -5.47
C ARG A 341 -15.59 -18.34 -4.09
N ASN A 342 -16.03 -19.34 -3.31
CA ASN A 342 -16.55 -19.17 -1.94
C ASN A 342 -15.45 -18.87 -0.89
N GLN A 343 -14.16 -18.92 -1.23
CA GLN A 343 -13.03 -18.70 -0.33
C GLN A 343 -12.14 -17.51 -0.75
N LEU A 344 -12.50 -16.80 -1.82
CA LEU A 344 -11.70 -15.72 -2.38
C LEU A 344 -11.40 -14.61 -1.36
N SER A 345 -12.41 -14.19 -0.58
CA SER A 345 -12.20 -13.14 0.44
C SER A 345 -11.17 -13.55 1.49
N THR A 346 -11.23 -14.81 1.96
CA THR A 346 -10.26 -15.32 2.93
C THR A 346 -8.86 -15.43 2.32
N ALA A 347 -8.74 -15.93 1.08
CA ALA A 347 -7.46 -16.04 0.38
C ALA A 347 -6.81 -14.66 0.17
N PHE A 348 -7.57 -13.63 -0.23
CA PHE A 348 -7.07 -12.27 -0.34
C PHE A 348 -6.75 -11.64 1.01
N GLY A 349 -7.49 -11.99 2.07
CA GLY A 349 -7.15 -11.58 3.44
C GLY A 349 -5.79 -12.11 3.88
N ILE A 350 -5.50 -13.40 3.64
CA ILE A 350 -4.19 -14.01 3.93
C ILE A 350 -3.10 -13.35 3.06
N PHE A 351 -3.36 -13.18 1.77
CA PHE A 351 -2.45 -12.53 0.83
C PHE A 351 -2.03 -11.15 1.33
N ASN A 352 -3.00 -10.34 1.72
CA ASN A 352 -2.73 -9.00 2.22
C ASN A 352 -2.00 -9.03 3.58
N PHE A 353 -2.41 -9.89 4.51
CA PHE A 353 -1.75 -10.05 5.82
C PHE A 353 -0.28 -10.46 5.67
N VAL A 354 0.00 -11.49 4.88
CA VAL A 354 1.37 -11.96 4.62
C VAL A 354 2.18 -10.91 3.87
N GLY A 355 1.58 -10.26 2.88
CA GLY A 355 2.22 -9.16 2.17
C GLY A 355 2.58 -8.00 3.10
N MET A 356 1.63 -7.54 3.92
CA MET A 356 1.84 -6.41 4.83
C MET A 356 2.76 -6.74 6.01
N SER A 357 2.96 -8.02 6.36
CA SER A 357 3.97 -8.40 7.36
C SER A 357 5.39 -8.04 6.91
N SER A 358 5.66 -7.99 5.59
CA SER A 358 6.92 -7.47 5.06
C SER A 358 7.11 -5.98 5.34
N ALA A 359 6.01 -5.20 5.33
CA ALA A 359 6.04 -3.79 5.67
C ALA A 359 6.37 -3.52 7.14
N ILE A 360 6.06 -4.49 8.01
CA ILE A 360 6.45 -4.44 9.43
C ILE A 360 7.95 -4.72 9.58
N VAL A 361 8.45 -5.72 8.87
CA VAL A 361 9.84 -6.19 9.05
C VAL A 361 10.85 -5.34 8.28
N ALA A 362 10.57 -4.98 7.03
CA ALA A 362 11.54 -4.38 6.12
C ALA A 362 12.16 -3.05 6.62
N PRO A 363 11.38 -2.07 7.13
CA PRO A 363 11.96 -0.81 7.59
C PRO A 363 12.90 -0.99 8.78
N TYR A 364 12.48 -1.73 9.80
CA TYR A 364 13.28 -1.99 10.99
C TYR A 364 14.53 -2.83 10.68
N ALA A 365 14.36 -3.94 9.97
CA ALA A 365 15.46 -4.83 9.63
C ALA A 365 16.53 -4.14 8.78
N THR A 366 16.14 -3.29 7.82
CA THR A 366 17.09 -2.54 7.00
C THR A 366 17.85 -1.50 7.83
N GLY A 367 17.17 -0.77 8.72
CA GLY A 367 17.81 0.16 9.65
C GLY A 367 18.80 -0.54 10.58
N LEU A 368 18.40 -1.69 11.16
CA LEU A 368 19.27 -2.51 12.01
C LEU A 368 20.50 -3.03 11.24
N LEU A 369 20.32 -3.51 10.02
CA LEU A 369 21.44 -3.93 9.18
C LEU A 369 22.41 -2.78 8.88
N ARG A 370 21.90 -1.57 8.66
CA ARG A 370 22.72 -0.37 8.50
C ARG A 370 23.53 -0.08 9.76
N ASP A 371 22.91 -0.17 10.93
CA ASP A 371 23.59 0.06 12.22
C ASP A 371 24.68 -0.97 12.50
N LEU A 372 24.42 -2.25 12.16
CA LEU A 372 25.36 -3.35 12.39
C LEU A 372 26.52 -3.40 11.38
N THR A 373 26.25 -3.10 10.10
CA THR A 373 27.23 -3.28 9.01
C THR A 373 27.91 -1.98 8.58
N GLY A 374 27.40 -0.84 9.00
CA GLY A 374 27.86 0.47 8.54
C GLY A 374 27.52 0.79 7.07
N SER A 375 26.75 -0.06 6.38
CA SER A 375 26.43 0.10 4.94
C SER A 375 24.93 0.00 4.65
N TRP A 376 24.41 0.96 3.89
CA TRP A 376 23.03 0.90 3.38
C TRP A 376 22.80 -0.26 2.40
N ASN A 377 23.87 -0.68 1.69
CA ASN A 377 23.75 -1.73 0.67
C ASN A 377 23.27 -3.06 1.27
N SER A 378 23.52 -3.33 2.56
CA SER A 378 23.13 -4.57 3.23
C SER A 378 21.62 -4.83 3.16
N GLY A 379 20.79 -3.82 3.45
CA GLY A 379 19.33 -3.95 3.37
C GLY A 379 18.81 -4.17 1.95
N PHE A 380 19.44 -3.51 0.97
CA PHE A 380 19.10 -3.71 -0.45
C PHE A 380 19.54 -5.09 -0.93
N TYR A 381 20.69 -5.63 -0.50
CA TYR A 381 21.08 -7.01 -0.81
C TYR A 381 20.12 -8.04 -0.26
N VAL A 382 19.58 -7.83 0.94
CA VAL A 382 18.51 -8.70 1.48
C VAL A 382 17.28 -8.64 0.57
N SER A 383 16.91 -7.46 0.08
CA SER A 383 15.80 -7.32 -0.88
C SER A 383 16.05 -8.09 -2.18
N VAL A 384 17.27 -8.05 -2.72
CA VAL A 384 17.66 -8.85 -3.90
C VAL A 384 17.58 -10.35 -3.57
N GLY A 385 18.11 -10.79 -2.44
CA GLY A 385 18.04 -12.18 -2.00
C GLY A 385 16.61 -12.70 -1.88
N LEU A 386 15.71 -11.89 -1.33
CA LEU A 386 14.27 -12.21 -1.26
C LEU A 386 13.60 -12.24 -2.64
N LEU A 387 13.97 -11.35 -3.58
CA LEU A 387 13.47 -11.42 -4.96
C LEU A 387 13.94 -12.71 -5.64
N LEU A 388 15.19 -13.15 -5.42
CA LEU A 388 15.68 -14.43 -5.92
C LEU A 388 14.91 -15.61 -5.30
N LEU A 389 14.61 -15.56 -4.00
CA LEU A 389 13.71 -16.53 -3.37
C LEU A 389 12.31 -16.49 -4.00
N GLY A 390 11.79 -15.30 -4.31
CA GLY A 390 10.54 -15.13 -5.05
C GLY A 390 10.56 -15.81 -6.42
N ILE A 391 11.67 -15.77 -7.16
CA ILE A 391 11.83 -16.49 -8.43
C ILE A 391 11.71 -18.00 -8.20
N VAL A 392 12.37 -18.53 -7.16
CA VAL A 392 12.28 -19.96 -6.81
C VAL A 392 10.83 -20.36 -6.48
N THR A 393 10.11 -19.52 -5.73
CA THR A 393 8.68 -19.80 -5.42
C THR A 393 7.84 -19.89 -6.69
N VAL A 394 8.03 -18.94 -7.63
CA VAL A 394 7.29 -18.93 -8.91
C VAL A 394 7.65 -20.13 -9.78
N LEU A 395 8.92 -20.56 -9.79
CA LEU A 395 9.34 -21.78 -10.49
C LEU A 395 8.61 -23.04 -9.96
N CYS A 396 8.28 -23.06 -8.67
CA CYS A 396 7.58 -24.16 -8.01
C CYS A 396 6.05 -24.11 -8.16
N ILE A 397 5.45 -22.98 -8.60
CA ILE A 397 4.02 -22.87 -8.87
C ILE A 397 3.65 -23.68 -10.12
N LYS A 398 2.63 -24.51 -9.99
CA LYS A 398 2.06 -25.25 -11.12
C LYS A 398 0.83 -24.51 -11.66
N GLU A 399 0.96 -23.92 -12.82
CA GLU A 399 -0.12 -23.17 -13.47
C GLU A 399 -0.72 -23.98 -14.61
N LYS A 400 -2.05 -24.14 -14.61
CA LYS A 400 -2.79 -24.70 -15.73
C LYS A 400 -3.12 -23.58 -16.71
N LYS A 401 -3.07 -23.86 -18.01
CA LYS A 401 -3.50 -22.90 -19.04
C LYS A 401 -4.97 -22.59 -18.84
N GLN A 402 -5.33 -21.33 -18.69
CA GLN A 402 -6.73 -20.93 -18.73
C GLN A 402 -7.23 -21.10 -20.15
N VAL A 403 -8.28 -21.89 -20.32
CA VAL A 403 -9.01 -22.00 -21.58
C VAL A 403 -9.91 -20.75 -21.61
N SER A 404 -9.59 -19.84 -22.51
CA SER A 404 -10.37 -18.62 -22.80
C SER A 404 -11.75 -18.99 -23.36
#